data_1a62c2b7f060552e4f09225e66d12ae3
#
_entry.id   1a62c2b7f060552e4f09225e66d12ae3
#
_cell.length_a   1.000
_cell.length_b   1.000
_cell.length_c   1.000
_cell.angle_alpha   90.00
_cell.angle_beta   90.00
_cell.angle_gamma   90.00
#
_symmetry.space_group_name_H-M   'P 1'
#
loop_
_entity.id
_entity.type
_entity.pdbx_description
1 polymer ?
#
loop_
_entity_poly.entity_id
_entity_poly.type
_entity_poly.pdbx_seq_one_letter_code
_entity_poly.pdbx_strand_id
1 'polypeptide(L)'
;MSQSDLLRSLIFMRAERERQDRDKIFSDYWSKFETPFWSTEIKRAGRTYSRLDLGLRYFLMAKTGQLIDARRVNEEYRRWVGVVPARYPSVREELADLVRYGEAYRAYEGASTAGLPSTDLRRVIADLDVSTVTPLILYLELEAGLDESQRTECLALLEAFVVRRAFMREENKEYNKLFVEIIGVLRGLKPESVLAGLRQKLLSGGGSTRRWPSDADLIEHAIGKPVFDLQRTSVLRLVLERLELAQRGKKTEGHDIPPGLQIEHVLPQSWAANWPLRGMVIPASVATLPYLAKDELKELVEPIRQRNSQLQTLGNLTLLNKYLNPAASNGSFDSKRAEYKHSVLRLNRYFDGLDGWDEAAIADRGRKLAEMMCRVWPRPEQAA
;
A
#
# COMPACT_ATOMS: atom_id res chain seq x y z
N MET A 1 -11.25 -22.32 23.00
CA MET A 1 -12.30 -21.29 22.89
C MET A 1 -11.65 -20.04 22.34
N SER A 2 -12.20 -19.49 21.24
CA SER A 2 -11.67 -18.27 20.62
C SER A 2 -11.96 -17.04 21.50
N GLN A 3 -11.30 -15.91 21.20
CA GLN A 3 -11.58 -14.64 21.89
C GLN A 3 -13.04 -14.18 21.62
N SER A 4 -13.50 -14.41 20.40
CA SER A 4 -14.88 -14.10 19.98
C SER A 4 -15.93 -14.96 20.70
N ASP A 5 -15.66 -16.26 20.95
CA ASP A 5 -16.58 -17.11 21.72
C ASP A 5 -16.73 -16.61 23.17
N LEU A 6 -15.63 -16.23 23.78
CA LEU A 6 -15.62 -15.66 25.15
C LEU A 6 -16.40 -14.34 25.19
N LEU A 7 -16.21 -13.49 24.18
CA LEU A 7 -16.91 -12.23 24.07
C LEU A 7 -18.42 -12.41 23.85
N ARG A 8 -18.80 -13.34 22.94
CA ARG A 8 -20.18 -13.72 22.71
C ARG A 8 -20.85 -14.12 24.02
N SER A 9 -20.23 -15.01 24.78
CA SER A 9 -20.75 -15.48 26.07
C SER A 9 -20.95 -14.33 27.05
N LEU A 10 -20.00 -13.39 27.12
CA LEU A 10 -20.10 -12.20 27.96
C LEU A 10 -21.29 -11.32 27.58
N ILE A 11 -21.44 -11.04 26.29
CA ILE A 11 -22.50 -10.16 25.76
C ILE A 11 -23.88 -10.76 26.05
N PHE A 12 -24.07 -12.07 25.76
CA PHE A 12 -25.36 -12.72 25.98
C PHE A 12 -25.71 -12.86 27.47
N MET A 13 -24.73 -13.09 28.36
CA MET A 13 -24.94 -13.09 29.79
C MET A 13 -25.37 -11.70 30.30
N ARG A 14 -24.84 -10.64 29.71
CA ARG A 14 -25.26 -9.25 30.05
C ARG A 14 -26.68 -8.95 29.52
N ALA A 15 -26.99 -9.37 28.28
CA ALA A 15 -28.33 -9.22 27.72
C ALA A 15 -29.40 -9.86 28.61
N GLU A 16 -29.12 -11.05 29.15
CA GLU A 16 -29.99 -11.76 30.09
C GLU A 16 -30.18 -10.95 31.41
N ARG A 17 -29.09 -10.44 31.98
CA ARG A 17 -29.17 -9.58 33.17
C ARG A 17 -29.97 -8.29 32.96
N GLU A 18 -29.90 -7.71 31.75
CA GLU A 18 -30.66 -6.54 31.33
C GLU A 18 -32.10 -6.89 30.90
N ARG A 19 -32.51 -8.16 31.01
CA ARG A 19 -33.84 -8.68 30.61
C ARG A 19 -34.16 -8.38 29.14
N GLN A 20 -33.15 -8.37 28.28
CA GLN A 20 -33.34 -8.21 26.84
C GLN A 20 -33.64 -9.56 26.19
N ASP A 21 -34.47 -9.55 25.11
CA ASP A 21 -34.79 -10.73 24.34
C ASP A 21 -33.53 -11.25 23.63
N ARG A 22 -33.03 -12.40 24.10
CA ARG A 22 -31.78 -13.02 23.64
C ARG A 22 -31.86 -13.46 22.19
N ASP A 23 -33.00 -14.02 21.74
CA ASP A 23 -33.15 -14.52 20.37
C ASP A 23 -33.22 -13.35 19.40
N LYS A 24 -33.86 -12.26 19.80
CA LYS A 24 -33.88 -11.03 19.02
C LYS A 24 -32.51 -10.34 18.95
N ILE A 25 -31.77 -10.32 20.05
CA ILE A 25 -30.37 -9.82 20.08
C ILE A 25 -29.48 -10.64 19.15
N PHE A 26 -29.66 -11.95 19.14
CA PHE A 26 -28.93 -12.82 18.25
C PHE A 26 -29.29 -12.56 16.77
N SER A 27 -30.58 -12.61 16.44
CA SER A 27 -31.02 -12.45 15.04
C SER A 27 -30.71 -11.08 14.45
N ASP A 28 -30.88 -10.01 15.22
CA ASP A 28 -30.73 -8.64 14.73
C ASP A 28 -29.25 -8.20 14.61
N TYR A 29 -28.38 -8.76 15.47
CA TYR A 29 -26.99 -8.27 15.60
C TYR A 29 -25.93 -9.38 15.45
N TRP A 30 -25.91 -10.39 16.35
CA TRP A 30 -24.79 -11.32 16.41
C TRP A 30 -24.71 -12.26 15.21
N SER A 31 -25.84 -12.66 14.65
CA SER A 31 -25.91 -13.53 13.46
C SER A 31 -25.11 -12.97 12.27
N LYS A 32 -24.91 -11.66 12.19
CA LYS A 32 -24.08 -10.99 11.17
C LYS A 32 -22.61 -11.39 11.24
N PHE A 33 -22.16 -11.83 12.41
CA PHE A 33 -20.78 -12.32 12.64
C PHE A 33 -20.65 -13.84 12.44
N GLU A 34 -21.74 -14.57 12.23
CA GLU A 34 -21.72 -16.02 12.01
C GLU A 34 -21.75 -16.39 10.52
N THR A 35 -21.00 -15.65 9.71
CA THR A 35 -20.87 -15.93 8.27
C THR A 35 -19.48 -16.49 7.95
N PRO A 36 -19.32 -17.20 6.80
CA PRO A 36 -18.02 -17.73 6.37
C PRO A 36 -16.91 -16.67 6.32
N PHE A 37 -17.25 -15.42 6.06
CA PHE A 37 -16.31 -14.31 6.10
C PHE A 37 -15.61 -14.20 7.45
N TRP A 38 -16.35 -14.22 8.54
CA TRP A 38 -15.81 -14.01 9.88
C TRP A 38 -15.09 -15.23 10.46
N SER A 39 -15.48 -16.44 10.05
CA SER A 39 -14.81 -17.67 10.45
C SER A 39 -13.53 -17.95 9.66
N THR A 40 -13.27 -17.23 8.58
CA THR A 40 -12.05 -17.39 7.78
C THR A 40 -10.82 -17.15 8.64
N GLU A 41 -9.86 -18.08 8.57
CA GLU A 41 -8.58 -17.96 9.23
C GLU A 41 -7.59 -17.10 8.44
N ILE A 42 -6.93 -16.18 9.13
CA ILE A 42 -5.93 -15.27 8.56
C ILE A 42 -4.61 -15.46 9.29
N LYS A 43 -3.54 -15.66 8.54
CA LYS A 43 -2.18 -15.69 9.08
C LYS A 43 -1.62 -14.27 9.18
N ARG A 44 -1.16 -13.90 10.38
CA ARG A 44 -0.47 -12.63 10.64
C ARG A 44 0.72 -12.88 11.57
N ALA A 45 1.91 -12.42 11.17
CA ALA A 45 3.14 -12.58 11.96
C ALA A 45 3.38 -14.03 12.48
N GLY A 46 3.17 -15.02 11.60
CA GLY A 46 3.36 -16.44 11.92
C GLY A 46 2.29 -17.08 12.80
N ARG A 47 1.19 -16.39 13.09
CA ARG A 47 0.06 -16.90 13.88
C ARG A 47 -1.21 -16.87 13.06
N THR A 48 -2.13 -17.80 13.36
CA THR A 48 -3.46 -17.90 12.75
C THR A 48 -4.50 -17.31 13.70
N TYR A 49 -5.38 -16.48 13.15
CA TYR A 49 -6.50 -15.83 13.85
C TYR A 49 -7.76 -16.00 13.02
N SER A 50 -8.93 -16.12 13.67
CA SER A 50 -10.17 -15.88 12.95
C SER A 50 -10.28 -14.41 12.54
N ARG A 51 -10.94 -14.14 11.43
CA ARG A 51 -11.18 -12.76 11.01
C ARG A 51 -12.01 -11.99 12.03
N LEU A 52 -12.93 -12.68 12.73
CA LEU A 52 -13.70 -12.07 13.80
C LEU A 52 -12.80 -11.63 14.98
N ASP A 53 -11.88 -12.48 15.43
CA ASP A 53 -10.95 -12.12 16.52
C ASP A 53 -10.09 -10.88 16.16
N LEU A 54 -9.65 -10.80 14.88
CA LEU A 54 -8.94 -9.61 14.39
C LEU A 54 -9.84 -8.37 14.32
N GLY A 55 -11.07 -8.52 13.83
CA GLY A 55 -12.04 -7.44 13.76
C GLY A 55 -12.37 -6.86 15.15
N LEU A 56 -12.60 -7.72 16.13
CA LEU A 56 -12.81 -7.33 17.52
C LEU A 56 -11.60 -6.64 18.14
N ARG A 57 -10.41 -7.12 17.84
CA ARG A 57 -9.16 -6.48 18.25
C ARG A 57 -9.02 -5.08 17.67
N TYR A 58 -9.30 -4.91 16.37
CA TYR A 58 -9.20 -3.62 15.69
C TYR A 58 -10.28 -2.64 16.16
N PHE A 59 -11.49 -3.15 16.42
CA PHE A 59 -12.54 -2.38 17.10
C PHE A 59 -12.03 -1.79 18.41
N LEU A 60 -11.49 -2.60 19.31
CA LEU A 60 -10.96 -2.13 20.58
C LEU A 60 -9.81 -1.14 20.41
N MET A 61 -8.89 -1.40 19.49
CA MET A 61 -7.77 -0.48 19.22
C MET A 61 -8.29 0.89 18.73
N ALA A 62 -9.28 0.91 17.83
CA ALA A 62 -9.91 2.13 17.36
C ALA A 62 -10.66 2.88 18.48
N LYS A 63 -11.38 2.13 19.35
CA LYS A 63 -12.14 2.69 20.47
C LYS A 63 -11.27 3.19 21.63
N THR A 64 -10.11 2.58 21.85
CA THR A 64 -9.28 2.88 23.03
C THR A 64 -8.04 3.72 22.73
N GLY A 65 -7.53 3.66 21.50
CA GLY A 65 -6.20 4.20 21.17
C GLY A 65 -5.08 3.45 21.91
N GLN A 66 -5.28 2.17 22.23
CA GLN A 66 -4.32 1.34 22.94
C GLN A 66 -4.01 0.08 22.14
N LEU A 67 -2.75 -0.37 22.21
CA LEU A 67 -2.34 -1.60 21.56
C LEU A 67 -2.89 -2.81 22.34
N ILE A 68 -3.77 -3.58 21.70
CA ILE A 68 -4.42 -4.76 22.30
C ILE A 68 -3.67 -6.02 21.92
N ASP A 69 -3.27 -6.85 22.89
CA ASP A 69 -2.74 -8.20 22.63
C ASP A 69 -3.88 -9.08 22.09
N ALA A 70 -3.63 -9.77 20.98
CA ALA A 70 -4.63 -10.62 20.34
C ALA A 70 -5.13 -11.77 21.25
N ARG A 71 -4.36 -12.16 22.27
CA ARG A 71 -4.75 -13.21 23.25
C ARG A 71 -5.59 -12.68 24.40
N ARG A 72 -5.72 -11.35 24.51
CA ARG A 72 -6.39 -10.69 25.64
C ARG A 72 -7.58 -9.84 25.20
N VAL A 73 -8.06 -10.01 23.98
CA VAL A 73 -9.15 -9.21 23.41
C VAL A 73 -10.39 -9.25 24.30
N ASN A 74 -10.81 -10.43 24.77
CA ASN A 74 -11.96 -10.56 25.66
C ASN A 74 -11.74 -9.88 27.02
N GLU A 75 -10.55 -9.99 27.61
CA GLU A 75 -10.22 -9.35 28.89
C GLU A 75 -10.25 -7.81 28.76
N GLU A 76 -9.60 -7.28 27.71
CA GLU A 76 -9.56 -5.86 27.45
C GLU A 76 -10.94 -5.30 27.07
N TYR A 77 -11.75 -6.07 26.35
CA TYR A 77 -13.13 -5.70 26.05
C TYR A 77 -13.97 -5.61 27.33
N ARG A 78 -13.89 -6.62 28.20
CA ARG A 78 -14.58 -6.64 29.49
C ARG A 78 -14.20 -5.43 30.34
N ARG A 79 -12.92 -5.11 30.42
CA ARG A 79 -12.41 -3.94 31.14
C ARG A 79 -12.95 -2.66 30.54
N TRP A 80 -12.91 -2.53 29.21
CA TRP A 80 -13.33 -1.33 28.51
C TRP A 80 -14.83 -1.08 28.59
N VAL A 81 -15.67 -2.10 28.47
CA VAL A 81 -17.14 -1.95 28.52
C VAL A 81 -17.64 -1.83 29.95
N GLY A 82 -16.93 -2.38 30.92
CA GLY A 82 -17.31 -2.43 32.33
C GLY A 82 -16.97 -1.18 33.14
N VAL A 83 -16.54 -0.07 32.53
CA VAL A 83 -16.31 1.20 33.25
C VAL A 83 -17.61 1.81 33.78
N VAL A 84 -17.51 2.61 34.85
CA VAL A 84 -18.64 3.30 35.44
C VAL A 84 -18.50 4.80 35.19
N PRO A 85 -19.52 5.50 34.63
CA PRO A 85 -20.79 4.95 34.11
C PRO A 85 -20.57 4.01 32.90
N ALA A 86 -21.54 3.11 32.67
CA ALA A 86 -21.49 2.17 31.55
C ALA A 86 -21.31 2.91 30.21
N ARG A 87 -20.45 2.35 29.34
CA ARG A 87 -20.17 2.96 28.02
C ARG A 87 -21.37 2.97 27.10
N TYR A 88 -22.19 1.94 27.21
CA TYR A 88 -23.41 1.80 26.43
C TYR A 88 -24.61 1.72 27.36
N PRO A 89 -25.71 2.40 27.04
CA PRO A 89 -26.96 2.31 27.82
C PRO A 89 -27.54 0.90 27.85
N SER A 90 -27.24 0.08 26.79
CA SER A 90 -27.75 -1.29 26.68
C SER A 90 -26.85 -2.16 25.84
N VAL A 91 -26.98 -3.49 25.97
CA VAL A 91 -26.31 -4.48 25.11
C VAL A 91 -26.71 -4.29 23.64
N ARG A 92 -27.92 -3.85 23.35
CA ARG A 92 -28.38 -3.56 21.99
C ARG A 92 -27.56 -2.47 21.33
N GLU A 93 -27.30 -1.37 22.01
CA GLU A 93 -26.50 -0.26 21.47
C GLU A 93 -25.04 -0.63 21.32
N GLU A 94 -24.51 -1.42 22.27
CA GLU A 94 -23.18 -2.00 22.17
C GLU A 94 -23.01 -2.86 20.91
N LEU A 95 -23.97 -3.75 20.66
CA LEU A 95 -23.94 -4.62 19.47
C LEU A 95 -24.19 -3.86 18.17
N ALA A 96 -25.06 -2.83 18.19
CA ALA A 96 -25.26 -1.98 17.03
C ALA A 96 -23.95 -1.29 16.61
N ASP A 97 -23.18 -0.79 17.57
CA ASP A 97 -21.87 -0.18 17.32
C ASP A 97 -20.84 -1.24 16.85
N LEU A 98 -20.84 -2.42 17.46
CA LEU A 98 -19.95 -3.51 17.04
C LEU A 98 -20.23 -3.96 15.59
N VAL A 99 -21.51 -4.04 15.19
CA VAL A 99 -21.93 -4.34 13.81
C VAL A 99 -21.46 -3.24 12.86
N ARG A 100 -21.65 -1.97 13.20
CA ARG A 100 -21.18 -0.83 12.40
C ARG A 100 -19.67 -0.92 12.10
N TYR A 101 -18.88 -1.24 13.12
CA TYR A 101 -17.44 -1.47 12.96
C TYR A 101 -17.13 -2.73 12.15
N GLY A 102 -17.89 -3.79 12.35
CA GLY A 102 -17.75 -5.02 11.60
C GLY A 102 -18.00 -4.82 10.10
N GLU A 103 -18.99 -4.03 9.73
CA GLU A 103 -19.29 -3.68 8.34
C GLU A 103 -18.16 -2.84 7.71
N ALA A 104 -17.66 -1.84 8.41
CA ALA A 104 -16.52 -1.05 7.97
C ALA A 104 -15.24 -1.91 7.85
N TYR A 105 -14.94 -2.75 8.84
CA TYR A 105 -13.82 -3.68 8.77
C TYR A 105 -13.93 -4.61 7.56
N ARG A 106 -15.13 -5.16 7.32
CA ARG A 106 -15.40 -6.03 6.18
C ARG A 106 -15.17 -5.31 4.83
N ALA A 107 -15.51 -4.03 4.75
CA ALA A 107 -15.27 -3.24 3.56
C ALA A 107 -13.77 -3.12 3.23
N TYR A 108 -12.90 -3.00 4.22
CA TYR A 108 -11.45 -2.86 4.02
C TYR A 108 -10.67 -4.17 3.93
N GLU A 109 -11.05 -5.18 4.72
CA GLU A 109 -10.27 -6.43 4.86
C GLU A 109 -10.89 -7.63 4.15
N GLY A 110 -12.10 -7.52 3.67
CA GLY A 110 -12.86 -8.67 3.23
C GLY A 110 -13.22 -8.72 1.76
N ALA A 111 -13.10 -7.63 1.07
CA ALA A 111 -13.36 -7.60 -0.35
C ALA A 111 -12.20 -8.23 -1.13
N SER A 112 -12.52 -9.00 -2.17
CA SER A 112 -11.51 -9.30 -3.18
C SER A 112 -11.01 -7.98 -3.74
N THR A 113 -9.70 -7.76 -3.72
CA THR A 113 -9.10 -6.57 -4.33
C THR A 113 -8.87 -6.76 -5.84
N ALA A 114 -9.18 -7.95 -6.35
CA ALA A 114 -9.13 -8.23 -7.78
C ALA A 114 -10.10 -7.32 -8.54
N GLY A 115 -9.58 -6.58 -9.50
CA GLY A 115 -10.36 -5.63 -10.30
C GLY A 115 -10.60 -4.26 -9.66
N LEU A 116 -10.21 -4.02 -8.41
CA LEU A 116 -10.25 -2.67 -7.85
C LEU A 116 -9.18 -1.79 -8.50
N PRO A 117 -9.50 -0.51 -8.78
CA PRO A 117 -8.51 0.43 -9.29
C PRO A 117 -7.39 0.67 -8.27
N SER A 118 -6.21 1.05 -8.74
CA SER A 118 -5.06 1.36 -7.88
C SER A 118 -5.28 2.57 -6.95
N THR A 119 -6.33 3.35 -7.22
CA THR A 119 -6.76 4.47 -6.37
C THR A 119 -7.61 4.04 -5.18
N ASP A 120 -8.07 2.80 -5.15
CA ASP A 120 -8.86 2.28 -4.02
C ASP A 120 -7.93 1.92 -2.85
N LEU A 121 -8.16 2.55 -1.70
CA LEU A 121 -7.34 2.35 -0.50
C LEU A 121 -7.31 0.89 -0.03
N ARG A 122 -8.39 0.13 -0.27
CA ARG A 122 -8.44 -1.30 0.06
C ARG A 122 -7.38 -2.08 -0.72
N ARG A 123 -7.24 -1.76 -2.01
CA ARG A 123 -6.19 -2.34 -2.86
C ARG A 123 -4.81 -1.90 -2.41
N VAL A 124 -4.63 -0.62 -2.08
CA VAL A 124 -3.35 -0.10 -1.55
C VAL A 124 -2.94 -0.87 -0.29
N ILE A 125 -3.84 -1.03 0.67
CA ILE A 125 -3.58 -1.78 1.92
C ILE A 125 -3.16 -3.22 1.62
N ALA A 126 -3.85 -3.90 0.70
CA ALA A 126 -3.56 -5.28 0.34
C ALA A 126 -2.23 -5.41 -0.43
N ASP A 127 -1.99 -4.57 -1.44
CA ASP A 127 -0.76 -4.59 -2.24
C ASP A 127 0.48 -4.25 -1.41
N LEU A 128 0.35 -3.38 -0.41
CA LEU A 128 1.42 -3.03 0.53
C LEU A 128 1.53 -3.99 1.73
N ASP A 129 0.52 -4.86 1.95
CA ASP A 129 0.41 -5.72 3.15
C ASP A 129 0.53 -4.95 4.47
N VAL A 130 -0.23 -3.86 4.59
CA VAL A 130 -0.19 -2.93 5.73
C VAL A 130 -1.50 -2.91 6.53
N SER A 131 -2.15 -4.06 6.70
CA SER A 131 -3.40 -4.18 7.48
C SER A 131 -3.31 -3.65 8.92
N THR A 132 -2.10 -3.42 9.43
CA THR A 132 -1.88 -2.77 10.73
C THR A 132 -2.40 -1.33 10.80
N VAL A 133 -2.67 -0.71 9.66
CA VAL A 133 -3.28 0.62 9.55
C VAL A 133 -4.81 0.61 9.79
N THR A 134 -5.45 -0.54 9.66
CA THR A 134 -6.91 -0.69 9.71
C THR A 134 -7.56 -0.08 10.97
N PRO A 135 -7.01 -0.22 12.20
CA PRO A 135 -7.60 0.45 13.37
C PRO A 135 -7.67 1.97 13.24
N LEU A 136 -6.66 2.61 12.64
CA LEU A 136 -6.66 4.05 12.42
C LEU A 136 -7.68 4.45 11.35
N ILE A 137 -7.82 3.67 10.29
CA ILE A 137 -8.85 3.89 9.27
C ILE A 137 -10.24 3.80 9.90
N LEU A 138 -10.52 2.75 10.68
CA LEU A 138 -11.80 2.59 11.37
C LEU A 138 -12.09 3.76 12.31
N TYR A 139 -11.08 4.28 13.01
CA TYR A 139 -11.22 5.47 13.84
C TYR A 139 -11.58 6.71 13.01
N LEU A 140 -10.87 6.97 11.92
CA LEU A 140 -11.13 8.12 11.04
C LEU A 140 -12.51 8.06 10.39
N GLU A 141 -12.96 6.86 10.02
CA GLU A 141 -14.26 6.64 9.39
C GLU A 141 -15.44 6.80 10.37
N LEU A 142 -15.28 6.33 11.60
CA LEU A 142 -16.42 6.08 12.49
C LEU A 142 -16.43 6.93 13.77
N GLU A 143 -15.27 7.43 14.23
CA GLU A 143 -15.15 8.05 15.55
C GLU A 143 -14.66 9.50 15.52
N ALA A 144 -13.89 9.87 14.49
CA ALA A 144 -13.24 11.18 14.44
C ALA A 144 -14.19 12.36 14.16
N GLY A 145 -15.47 12.08 13.84
CA GLY A 145 -16.47 13.09 13.56
C GLY A 145 -16.23 13.90 12.29
N LEU A 146 -15.46 13.37 11.36
CA LEU A 146 -15.05 14.04 10.12
C LEU A 146 -16.18 14.08 9.11
N ASP A 147 -16.28 15.17 8.38
CA ASP A 147 -17.05 15.22 7.14
C ASP A 147 -16.33 14.42 6.03
N GLU A 148 -16.99 14.29 4.88
CA GLU A 148 -16.45 13.49 3.75
C GLU A 148 -15.15 14.05 3.20
N SER A 149 -15.00 15.37 3.10
CA SER A 149 -13.78 16.03 2.61
C SER A 149 -12.62 15.81 3.55
N GLN A 150 -12.81 16.10 4.84
CA GLN A 150 -11.82 15.91 5.88
C GLN A 150 -11.35 14.46 5.97
N ARG A 151 -12.29 13.52 5.91
CA ARG A 151 -11.99 12.09 5.92
C ARG A 151 -11.16 11.68 4.71
N THR A 152 -11.53 12.13 3.52
CA THR A 152 -10.80 11.87 2.27
C THR A 152 -9.37 12.40 2.36
N GLU A 153 -9.18 13.61 2.88
CA GLU A 153 -7.85 14.20 3.07
C GLU A 153 -7.00 13.43 4.09
N CYS A 154 -7.59 12.99 5.21
CA CYS A 154 -6.90 12.16 6.20
C CYS A 154 -6.47 10.81 5.60
N LEU A 155 -7.34 10.15 4.85
CA LEU A 155 -7.03 8.87 4.21
C LEU A 155 -5.97 9.02 3.11
N ALA A 156 -6.03 10.10 2.31
CA ALA A 156 -5.01 10.41 1.31
C ALA A 156 -3.63 10.67 1.94
N LEU A 157 -3.60 11.39 3.07
CA LEU A 157 -2.37 11.64 3.83
C LEU A 157 -1.76 10.34 4.36
N LEU A 158 -2.61 9.45 4.87
CA LEU A 158 -2.20 8.14 5.36
C LEU A 158 -1.69 7.24 4.23
N GLU A 159 -2.38 7.24 3.08
CA GLU A 159 -1.92 6.55 1.87
C GLU A 159 -0.54 7.03 1.44
N ALA A 160 -0.34 8.35 1.35
CA ALA A 160 0.95 8.93 0.97
C ALA A 160 2.08 8.49 1.91
N PHE A 161 1.83 8.44 3.21
CA PHE A 161 2.79 7.95 4.20
C PHE A 161 3.17 6.48 3.97
N VAL A 162 2.18 5.59 3.86
CA VAL A 162 2.45 4.15 3.74
C VAL A 162 3.05 3.77 2.39
N VAL A 163 2.64 4.43 1.29
CA VAL A 163 3.18 4.15 -0.05
C VAL A 163 4.64 4.59 -0.16
N ARG A 164 4.98 5.81 0.28
CA ARG A 164 6.37 6.29 0.25
C ARG A 164 7.29 5.38 1.05
N ARG A 165 6.88 4.99 2.26
CA ARG A 165 7.65 4.08 3.10
C ARG A 165 7.80 2.69 2.49
N ALA A 166 6.74 2.16 1.87
CA ALA A 166 6.78 0.87 1.18
C ALA A 166 7.73 0.92 -0.02
N PHE A 167 7.66 1.98 -0.85
CA PHE A 167 8.56 2.16 -1.98
C PHE A 167 10.03 2.28 -1.56
N MET A 168 10.31 2.95 -0.44
CA MET A 168 11.64 3.07 0.15
C MET A 168 12.10 1.82 0.91
N ARG A 169 11.23 0.81 1.08
CA ARG A 169 11.47 -0.37 1.95
C ARG A 169 11.81 -0.02 3.40
N GLU A 170 11.21 1.05 3.89
CA GLU A 170 11.33 1.38 5.30
C GLU A 170 10.72 0.30 6.19
N GLU A 171 11.31 0.07 7.36
CA GLU A 171 10.84 -0.95 8.30
C GLU A 171 9.43 -0.62 8.81
N ASN A 172 8.52 -1.60 8.79
CA ASN A 172 7.13 -1.48 9.23
C ASN A 172 6.84 -2.15 10.58
N LYS A 173 7.87 -2.68 11.26
CA LYS A 173 7.71 -3.44 12.52
C LYS A 173 7.04 -2.65 13.65
N GLU A 174 7.09 -1.33 13.61
CA GLU A 174 6.45 -0.46 14.60
C GLU A 174 5.07 0.07 14.19
N TYR A 175 4.56 -0.28 13.01
CA TYR A 175 3.27 0.24 12.53
C TYR A 175 2.11 -0.03 13.47
N ASN A 176 2.06 -1.22 14.08
CA ASN A 176 1.02 -1.53 15.08
C ASN A 176 0.98 -0.50 16.22
N LYS A 177 2.15 -0.09 16.72
CA LYS A 177 2.28 0.86 17.80
C LYS A 177 2.03 2.29 17.32
N LEU A 178 2.64 2.65 16.16
CA LEU A 178 2.52 3.98 15.58
C LEU A 178 1.06 4.38 15.31
N PHE A 179 0.30 3.53 14.62
CA PHE A 179 -1.07 3.87 14.24
C PHE A 179 -2.02 3.94 15.45
N VAL A 180 -1.77 3.13 16.48
CA VAL A 180 -2.53 3.21 17.73
C VAL A 180 -2.16 4.45 18.54
N GLU A 181 -0.89 4.83 18.62
CA GLU A 181 -0.45 6.09 19.24
C GLU A 181 -1.08 7.31 18.55
N ILE A 182 -1.20 7.27 17.21
CA ILE A 182 -1.89 8.30 16.44
C ILE A 182 -3.35 8.40 16.89
N ILE A 183 -4.09 7.30 16.98
CA ILE A 183 -5.48 7.30 17.47
C ILE A 183 -5.55 7.96 18.86
N GLY A 184 -4.63 7.59 19.77
CA GLY A 184 -4.58 8.16 21.12
C GLY A 184 -4.46 9.68 21.12
N VAL A 185 -3.66 10.25 20.22
CA VAL A 185 -3.49 11.71 20.06
C VAL A 185 -4.74 12.33 19.45
N LEU A 186 -5.27 11.75 18.37
CA LEU A 186 -6.40 12.33 17.64
C LEU A 186 -7.70 12.35 18.43
N ARG A 187 -7.92 11.41 19.35
CA ARG A 187 -9.13 11.32 20.20
C ARG A 187 -9.37 12.55 21.08
N GLY A 188 -8.33 13.30 21.40
CA GLY A 188 -8.43 14.53 22.17
C GLY A 188 -8.71 15.78 21.34
N LEU A 189 -8.76 15.65 20.02
CA LEU A 189 -8.91 16.77 19.10
C LEU A 189 -10.35 16.94 18.63
N LYS A 190 -10.71 18.18 18.32
CA LYS A 190 -11.96 18.47 17.59
C LYS A 190 -11.83 18.06 16.12
N PRO A 191 -12.92 17.72 15.41
CA PRO A 191 -12.89 17.26 14.01
C PRO A 191 -12.06 18.14 13.08
N GLU A 192 -12.16 19.46 13.19
CA GLU A 192 -11.42 20.43 12.39
C GLU A 192 -9.89 20.39 12.59
N SER A 193 -9.44 19.83 13.70
CA SER A 193 -8.01 19.74 14.07
C SER A 193 -7.40 18.35 13.77
N VAL A 194 -8.23 17.36 13.40
CA VAL A 194 -7.78 15.96 13.21
C VAL A 194 -6.76 15.85 12.09
N LEU A 195 -6.98 16.49 10.94
CA LEU A 195 -6.05 16.46 9.81
C LEU A 195 -4.68 17.06 10.19
N ALA A 196 -4.68 18.20 10.88
CA ALA A 196 -3.45 18.83 11.34
C ALA A 196 -2.71 17.96 12.37
N GLY A 197 -3.44 17.36 13.31
CA GLY A 197 -2.88 16.44 14.30
C GLY A 197 -2.29 15.17 13.66
N LEU A 198 -2.99 14.59 12.68
CA LEU A 198 -2.50 13.44 11.91
C LEU A 198 -1.20 13.79 11.17
N ARG A 199 -1.19 14.92 10.46
CA ARG A 199 -0.01 15.44 9.75
C ARG A 199 1.17 15.61 10.69
N GLN A 200 0.98 16.31 11.79
CA GLN A 200 2.02 16.55 12.78
C GLN A 200 2.59 15.24 13.33
N LYS A 201 1.71 14.29 13.68
CA LYS A 201 2.15 13.02 14.26
C LYS A 201 2.91 12.15 13.26
N LEU A 202 2.49 12.10 12.00
CA LEU A 202 3.20 11.38 10.94
C LEU A 202 4.57 12.02 10.62
N LEU A 203 4.67 13.35 10.65
CA LEU A 203 5.92 14.08 10.41
C LEU A 203 6.89 14.01 11.58
N SER A 204 6.41 13.86 12.82
CA SER A 204 7.24 13.81 14.02
C SER A 204 8.04 12.50 14.18
N GLY A 205 7.77 11.50 13.34
CA GLY A 205 8.44 10.21 13.39
C GLY A 205 9.89 10.30 12.93
N GLY A 206 10.83 9.83 13.76
CA GLY A 206 12.25 9.71 13.44
C GLY A 206 12.72 8.28 13.26
N GLY A 207 13.94 8.11 12.72
CA GLY A 207 14.56 6.80 12.49
C GLY A 207 13.88 5.98 11.38
N SER A 208 14.50 4.86 10.99
CA SER A 208 14.04 3.99 9.88
C SER A 208 12.65 3.39 10.09
N THR A 209 12.20 3.26 11.34
CA THR A 209 10.91 2.63 11.66
C THR A 209 9.72 3.59 11.59
N ARG A 210 9.94 4.92 11.64
CA ARG A 210 8.86 5.92 11.75
C ARG A 210 9.00 7.12 10.82
N ARG A 211 10.17 7.36 10.24
CA ARG A 211 10.38 8.53 9.38
C ARG A 211 9.43 8.54 8.18
N TRP A 212 9.03 9.71 7.74
CA TRP A 212 8.34 9.91 6.47
C TRP A 212 9.38 10.31 5.41
N PRO A 213 9.65 9.48 4.38
CA PRO A 213 10.64 9.79 3.36
C PRO A 213 10.35 11.11 2.64
N SER A 214 11.39 11.94 2.45
CA SER A 214 11.31 13.19 1.72
C SER A 214 11.21 12.99 0.21
N ASP A 215 10.97 14.06 -0.54
CA ASP A 215 10.97 14.02 -2.01
C ASP A 215 12.37 13.70 -2.54
N ALA A 216 13.41 14.25 -1.93
CA ALA A 216 14.79 13.94 -2.28
C ALA A 216 15.12 12.46 -2.09
N ASP A 217 14.70 11.85 -0.98
CA ASP A 217 14.86 10.41 -0.73
C ASP A 217 14.21 9.57 -1.83
N LEU A 218 12.97 9.91 -2.23
CA LEU A 218 12.25 9.16 -3.29
C LEU A 218 12.96 9.28 -4.64
N ILE A 219 13.41 10.48 -5.00
CA ILE A 219 14.10 10.72 -6.28
C ILE A 219 15.42 9.95 -6.32
N GLU A 220 16.23 10.04 -5.27
CA GLU A 220 17.49 9.31 -5.17
C GLU A 220 17.27 7.79 -5.25
N HIS A 221 16.27 7.28 -4.52
CA HIS A 221 15.95 5.85 -4.53
C HIS A 221 15.50 5.37 -5.91
N ALA A 222 14.63 6.11 -6.58
CA ALA A 222 14.08 5.75 -7.88
C ALA A 222 15.14 5.66 -8.99
N ILE A 223 16.17 6.53 -8.92
CA ILE A 223 17.25 6.60 -9.90
C ILE A 223 18.38 5.61 -9.59
N GLY A 224 18.70 5.44 -8.30
CA GLY A 224 19.92 4.76 -7.88
C GLY A 224 19.72 3.35 -7.31
N LYS A 225 18.49 2.92 -7.04
CA LYS A 225 18.27 1.60 -6.43
C LYS A 225 17.60 0.63 -7.39
N PRO A 226 17.94 -0.67 -7.33
CA PRO A 226 17.36 -1.72 -8.16
C PRO A 226 15.95 -2.06 -7.65
N VAL A 227 15.00 -1.14 -7.83
CA VAL A 227 13.64 -1.26 -7.26
C VAL A 227 12.91 -2.52 -7.72
N PHE A 228 13.17 -3.02 -8.93
CA PHE A 228 12.56 -4.24 -9.41
C PHE A 228 12.96 -5.47 -8.57
N ASP A 229 14.22 -5.59 -8.19
CA ASP A 229 14.74 -6.69 -7.38
C ASP A 229 14.34 -6.52 -5.89
N LEU A 230 14.24 -5.28 -5.45
CA LEU A 230 14.00 -4.97 -4.06
C LEU A 230 12.52 -5.03 -3.69
N GLN A 231 11.61 -4.70 -4.61
CA GLN A 231 10.19 -4.55 -4.31
C GLN A 231 9.37 -5.80 -4.65
N ARG A 232 8.23 -5.95 -3.97
CA ARG A 232 7.20 -6.87 -4.41
C ARG A 232 6.57 -6.36 -5.70
N THR A 233 6.27 -7.27 -6.62
CA THR A 233 5.62 -6.93 -7.90
C THR A 233 4.31 -6.15 -7.70
N SER A 234 3.54 -6.45 -6.63
CA SER A 234 2.31 -5.73 -6.31
C SER A 234 2.56 -4.24 -6.02
N VAL A 235 3.61 -3.93 -5.25
CA VAL A 235 4.00 -2.55 -4.93
C VAL A 235 4.41 -1.78 -6.17
N LEU A 236 5.30 -2.35 -6.99
CA LEU A 236 5.73 -1.69 -8.23
C LEU A 236 4.60 -1.50 -9.23
N ARG A 237 3.72 -2.50 -9.37
CA ARG A 237 2.55 -2.39 -10.22
C ARG A 237 1.63 -1.27 -9.74
N LEU A 238 1.31 -1.22 -8.44
CA LEU A 238 0.52 -0.14 -7.84
C LEU A 238 1.12 1.24 -8.17
N VAL A 239 2.44 1.39 -7.97
CA VAL A 239 3.14 2.65 -8.25
C VAL A 239 3.02 3.02 -9.73
N LEU A 240 3.37 2.12 -10.64
CA LEU A 240 3.33 2.39 -12.08
C LEU A 240 1.90 2.68 -12.58
N GLU A 241 0.88 1.97 -12.08
CA GLU A 241 -0.52 2.24 -12.42
C GLU A 241 -0.96 3.62 -11.92
N ARG A 242 -0.56 4.04 -10.73
CA ARG A 242 -0.87 5.38 -10.21
C ARG A 242 -0.17 6.48 -11.01
N LEU A 243 1.07 6.23 -11.45
CA LEU A 243 1.81 7.13 -12.34
C LEU A 243 1.19 7.21 -13.73
N GLU A 244 0.65 6.11 -14.24
CA GLU A 244 -0.15 6.10 -15.47
C GLU A 244 -1.40 6.98 -15.32
N LEU A 245 -2.16 6.80 -14.23
CA LEU A 245 -3.37 7.60 -13.97
C LEU A 245 -3.06 9.09 -13.82
N ALA A 246 -1.96 9.44 -13.16
CA ALA A 246 -1.53 10.82 -12.98
C ALA A 246 -1.17 11.53 -14.29
N GLN A 247 -0.83 10.79 -15.34
CA GLN A 247 -0.55 11.32 -16.68
C GLN A 247 -1.82 11.50 -17.52
N ARG A 248 -2.95 10.95 -17.08
CA ARG A 248 -4.23 11.07 -17.78
C ARG A 248 -4.90 12.39 -17.44
N GLY A 249 -5.28 13.15 -18.45
CA GLY A 249 -6.05 14.38 -18.27
C GLY A 249 -7.56 14.12 -18.30
N LYS A 250 -8.35 15.13 -17.93
CA LYS A 250 -9.83 15.08 -17.99
C LYS A 250 -10.41 14.72 -19.38
N LYS A 251 -9.62 14.90 -20.44
CA LYS A 251 -10.00 14.59 -21.84
C LYS A 251 -9.55 13.19 -22.27
N THR A 252 -8.96 12.38 -21.38
CA THR A 252 -8.54 11.04 -21.75
C THR A 252 -9.76 10.12 -21.69
N GLU A 253 -10.14 9.58 -22.85
CA GLU A 253 -11.17 8.54 -22.91
C GLU A 253 -10.68 7.25 -22.24
N GLY A 254 -11.54 6.62 -21.44
CA GLY A 254 -11.19 5.42 -20.68
C GLY A 254 -10.34 5.73 -19.44
N HIS A 255 -11.00 5.93 -18.31
CA HIS A 255 -10.31 6.17 -17.03
C HIS A 255 -9.71 4.91 -16.43
N ASP A 256 -10.12 3.73 -16.86
CA ASP A 256 -9.69 2.46 -16.26
C ASP A 256 -8.37 1.97 -16.85
N ILE A 257 -7.53 1.47 -15.96
CA ILE A 257 -6.31 0.77 -16.37
C ILE A 257 -6.70 -0.66 -16.76
N PRO A 258 -6.25 -1.16 -17.94
CA PRO A 258 -6.52 -2.54 -18.33
C PRO A 258 -6.04 -3.52 -17.24
N PRO A 259 -6.82 -4.55 -16.92
CA PRO A 259 -6.40 -5.56 -15.96
C PRO A 259 -5.26 -6.42 -16.52
N GLY A 260 -4.48 -7.03 -15.61
CA GLY A 260 -3.47 -8.02 -16.00
C GLY A 260 -2.21 -7.44 -16.63
N LEU A 261 -1.91 -6.16 -16.40
CA LEU A 261 -0.67 -5.55 -16.82
C LEU A 261 0.53 -6.21 -16.14
N GLN A 262 1.62 -6.36 -16.88
CA GLN A 262 2.90 -6.89 -16.44
C GLN A 262 3.94 -5.78 -16.45
N ILE A 263 4.91 -5.86 -15.53
CA ILE A 263 6.05 -4.95 -15.52
C ILE A 263 7.04 -5.43 -16.58
N GLU A 264 7.45 -4.52 -17.44
CA GLU A 264 8.40 -4.75 -18.53
C GLU A 264 9.64 -3.87 -18.37
N HIS A 265 10.82 -4.43 -18.69
CA HIS A 265 12.08 -3.70 -18.79
C HIS A 265 12.24 -3.13 -20.19
N VAL A 266 12.34 -1.81 -20.31
CA VAL A 266 12.56 -1.17 -21.61
C VAL A 266 13.93 -1.58 -22.16
N LEU A 267 15.02 -1.34 -21.44
CA LEU A 267 16.32 -1.99 -21.68
C LEU A 267 16.26 -3.37 -21.03
N PRO A 268 16.24 -4.47 -21.80
CA PRO A 268 16.02 -5.80 -21.27
C PRO A 268 17.18 -6.28 -20.40
N GLN A 269 16.90 -7.18 -19.47
CA GLN A 269 17.96 -7.78 -18.63
C GLN A 269 19.00 -8.52 -19.47
N SER A 270 18.57 -9.20 -20.56
CA SER A 270 19.45 -9.86 -21.52
C SER A 270 19.78 -8.93 -22.70
N TRP A 271 20.34 -7.77 -22.43
CA TRP A 271 20.56 -6.69 -23.38
C TRP A 271 21.68 -6.95 -24.41
N ALA A 272 22.64 -7.81 -24.10
CA ALA A 272 23.91 -7.93 -24.81
C ALA A 272 23.81 -8.13 -26.34
N ALA A 273 22.79 -8.89 -26.78
CA ALA A 273 22.64 -9.23 -28.19
C ALA A 273 22.13 -8.09 -29.09
N ASN A 274 21.18 -7.30 -28.56
CA ASN A 274 20.40 -6.33 -29.35
C ASN A 274 20.62 -4.87 -28.95
N TRP A 275 21.46 -4.63 -27.93
CA TRP A 275 21.69 -3.29 -27.36
C TRP A 275 23.19 -2.99 -27.31
N PRO A 276 23.80 -2.61 -28.42
CA PRO A 276 25.23 -2.31 -28.44
C PRO A 276 25.60 -1.23 -27.44
N LEU A 277 26.75 -1.34 -26.83
CA LEU A 277 27.31 -0.36 -25.93
C LEU A 277 28.41 0.40 -26.62
N ARG A 278 28.26 1.71 -26.80
CA ARG A 278 29.19 2.54 -27.59
C ARG A 278 29.47 1.97 -28.99
N GLY A 279 28.42 1.43 -29.64
CA GLY A 279 28.51 0.84 -30.96
C GLY A 279 29.07 -0.59 -31.02
N MET A 280 29.46 -1.19 -29.89
CA MET A 280 30.00 -2.56 -29.83
C MET A 280 28.97 -3.53 -29.23
N VAL A 281 28.87 -4.69 -29.86
CA VAL A 281 28.10 -5.84 -29.32
C VAL A 281 28.96 -6.50 -28.23
N ILE A 282 28.42 -6.58 -27.04
CA ILE A 282 29.10 -7.12 -25.85
C ILE A 282 28.77 -8.62 -25.73
N PRO A 283 29.77 -9.51 -25.57
CA PRO A 283 29.49 -10.91 -25.27
C PRO A 283 28.62 -11.06 -24.02
N ALA A 284 27.62 -11.95 -24.07
CA ALA A 284 26.68 -12.13 -22.96
C ALA A 284 27.36 -12.45 -21.61
N SER A 285 28.46 -13.22 -21.65
CA SER A 285 29.27 -13.54 -20.48
C SER A 285 29.92 -12.29 -19.86
N VAL A 286 30.40 -11.35 -20.68
CA VAL A 286 31.02 -10.09 -20.22
C VAL A 286 29.94 -9.12 -19.76
N ALA A 287 28.81 -9.07 -20.45
CA ALA A 287 27.66 -8.24 -19.99
C ALA A 287 27.18 -8.64 -18.61
N THR A 288 27.14 -9.96 -18.33
CA THR A 288 26.72 -10.48 -17.00
C THR A 288 27.83 -10.36 -15.95
N LEU A 289 29.08 -10.69 -16.36
CA LEU A 289 30.24 -10.73 -15.48
C LEU A 289 31.36 -9.84 -16.05
N PRO A 290 31.33 -8.52 -15.84
CA PRO A 290 32.25 -7.58 -16.50
C PRO A 290 33.72 -7.84 -16.25
N TYR A 291 34.07 -8.54 -15.18
CA TYR A 291 35.49 -8.93 -14.93
C TYR A 291 36.05 -9.96 -15.89
N LEU A 292 35.20 -10.60 -16.71
CA LEU A 292 35.63 -11.50 -17.79
C LEU A 292 36.05 -10.75 -19.04
N ALA A 293 36.01 -9.42 -19.05
CA ALA A 293 36.42 -8.60 -20.18
C ALA A 293 37.92 -8.82 -20.53
N LYS A 294 38.22 -9.18 -21.79
CA LYS A 294 39.56 -9.22 -22.33
C LYS A 294 40.06 -7.82 -22.66
N ASP A 295 41.30 -7.66 -23.02
CA ASP A 295 41.98 -6.37 -23.23
C ASP A 295 41.19 -5.39 -24.11
N GLU A 296 40.57 -5.87 -25.18
CA GLU A 296 39.75 -5.09 -26.12
C GLU A 296 38.45 -4.48 -25.48
N LEU A 297 37.99 -5.08 -24.43
CA LEU A 297 36.74 -4.68 -23.73
C LEU A 297 36.98 -4.06 -22.35
N LYS A 298 38.25 -3.93 -21.92
CA LYS A 298 38.59 -3.43 -20.59
C LYS A 298 38.01 -2.02 -20.33
N GLU A 299 38.05 -1.14 -21.33
CA GLU A 299 37.52 0.22 -21.24
C GLU A 299 36.00 0.25 -21.12
N LEU A 300 35.30 -0.85 -21.47
CA LEU A 300 33.86 -0.96 -21.37
C LEU A 300 33.37 -1.55 -20.04
N VAL A 301 34.29 -2.01 -19.19
CA VAL A 301 33.91 -2.63 -17.91
C VAL A 301 33.03 -1.67 -17.05
N GLU A 302 33.46 -0.44 -16.93
CA GLU A 302 32.69 0.56 -16.14
C GLU A 302 31.38 0.97 -16.82
N PRO A 303 31.33 1.27 -18.12
CA PRO A 303 30.09 1.43 -18.86
C PRO A 303 29.13 0.23 -18.75
N ILE A 304 29.61 -1.01 -18.77
CA ILE A 304 28.79 -2.21 -18.57
C ILE A 304 28.21 -2.23 -17.15
N ARG A 305 29.02 -1.93 -16.14
CA ARG A 305 28.54 -1.86 -14.74
C ARG A 305 27.47 -0.77 -14.57
N GLN A 306 27.69 0.41 -15.16
CA GLN A 306 26.74 1.49 -15.15
C GLN A 306 25.41 1.07 -15.79
N ARG A 307 25.45 0.45 -16.98
CA ARG A 307 24.24 -0.08 -17.63
C ARG A 307 23.52 -1.09 -16.75
N ASN A 308 24.25 -2.06 -16.21
CA ASN A 308 23.67 -3.07 -15.35
C ASN A 308 23.04 -2.49 -14.07
N SER A 309 23.61 -1.42 -13.51
CA SER A 309 23.02 -0.75 -12.34
C SER A 309 21.70 -0.05 -12.65
N GLN A 310 21.46 0.33 -13.92
CA GLN A 310 20.23 1.01 -14.33
C GLN A 310 19.09 0.04 -14.73
N LEU A 311 19.41 -1.22 -15.02
CA LEU A 311 18.42 -2.20 -15.51
C LEU A 311 17.18 -2.31 -14.60
N GLN A 312 17.41 -2.33 -13.30
CA GLN A 312 16.38 -2.59 -12.29
C GLN A 312 15.81 -1.32 -11.65
N THR A 313 16.22 -0.14 -12.13
CA THR A 313 15.73 1.15 -11.59
C THR A 313 14.34 1.50 -12.13
N LEU A 314 13.61 2.38 -11.43
CA LEU A 314 12.26 2.77 -11.82
C LEU A 314 12.19 3.31 -13.25
N GLY A 315 13.21 4.05 -13.68
CA GLY A 315 13.27 4.66 -15.01
C GLY A 315 13.21 3.66 -16.16
N ASN A 316 13.72 2.46 -15.94
CA ASN A 316 13.74 1.39 -16.95
C ASN A 316 12.47 0.52 -16.97
N LEU A 317 11.51 0.77 -16.06
CA LEU A 317 10.30 -0.06 -15.93
C LEU A 317 9.09 0.60 -16.57
N THR A 318 8.25 -0.21 -17.21
CA THR A 318 6.96 0.19 -17.73
C THR A 318 5.92 -0.90 -17.52
N LEU A 319 4.68 -0.65 -17.96
CA LEU A 319 3.58 -1.62 -17.91
C LEU A 319 3.18 -2.01 -19.33
N LEU A 320 3.02 -3.30 -19.57
CA LEU A 320 2.47 -3.84 -20.81
C LEU A 320 1.39 -4.88 -20.52
N ASN A 321 0.48 -5.06 -21.48
CA ASN A 321 -0.41 -6.21 -21.44
C ASN A 321 0.33 -7.50 -21.80
N LYS A 322 -0.26 -8.64 -21.45
CA LYS A 322 0.34 -9.96 -21.65
C LYS A 322 0.60 -10.33 -23.12
N TYR A 323 0.04 -9.61 -24.08
CA TYR A 323 0.22 -9.88 -25.51
C TYR A 323 1.37 -9.06 -26.11
N LEU A 324 1.53 -7.80 -25.66
CA LEU A 324 2.64 -6.93 -26.10
C LEU A 324 3.97 -7.30 -25.45
N ASN A 325 3.95 -7.80 -24.21
CA ASN A 325 5.16 -8.11 -23.46
C ASN A 325 6.06 -9.16 -24.17
N PRO A 326 5.56 -10.33 -24.64
CA PRO A 326 6.37 -11.28 -25.39
C PRO A 326 6.91 -10.73 -26.70
N ALA A 327 6.13 -9.92 -27.41
CA ALA A 327 6.57 -9.31 -28.68
C ALA A 327 7.69 -8.29 -28.48
N ALA A 328 7.63 -7.50 -27.40
CA ALA A 328 8.67 -6.54 -27.04
C ALA A 328 9.95 -7.22 -26.50
N SER A 329 9.84 -8.25 -25.67
CA SER A 329 10.89 -9.08 -25.07
C SER A 329 12.32 -8.48 -25.13
N ASN A 330 13.31 -9.24 -25.67
CA ASN A 330 14.72 -8.83 -25.77
C ASN A 330 15.04 -8.07 -27.08
N GLY A 331 14.03 -7.58 -27.81
CA GLY A 331 14.21 -6.83 -29.06
C GLY A 331 15.03 -5.54 -28.89
N SER A 332 15.47 -4.95 -29.99
CA SER A 332 16.12 -3.64 -30.01
C SER A 332 15.16 -2.55 -29.56
N PHE A 333 15.69 -1.36 -29.25
CA PHE A 333 14.83 -0.23 -28.84
C PHE A 333 13.77 0.11 -29.91
N ASP A 334 14.15 0.13 -31.18
CA ASP A 334 13.22 0.41 -32.29
C ASP A 334 12.11 -0.63 -32.39
N SER A 335 12.45 -1.91 -32.21
CA SER A 335 11.46 -2.99 -32.17
C SER A 335 10.49 -2.82 -31.00
N LYS A 336 11.01 -2.58 -29.80
CA LYS A 336 10.19 -2.35 -28.61
C LYS A 336 9.31 -1.09 -28.74
N ARG A 337 9.87 0.00 -29.27
CA ARG A 337 9.14 1.24 -29.55
C ARG A 337 7.99 1.04 -30.52
N ALA A 338 8.17 0.20 -31.55
CA ALA A 338 7.09 -0.15 -32.46
C ALA A 338 5.93 -0.86 -31.76
N GLU A 339 6.23 -1.80 -30.87
CA GLU A 339 5.23 -2.50 -30.05
C GLU A 339 4.54 -1.54 -29.06
N TYR A 340 5.28 -0.60 -28.44
CA TYR A 340 4.73 0.37 -27.48
C TYR A 340 3.71 1.31 -28.11
N LYS A 341 3.75 1.57 -29.42
CA LYS A 341 2.74 2.34 -30.15
C LYS A 341 1.33 1.71 -30.09
N HIS A 342 1.26 0.39 -29.92
CA HIS A 342 -0.01 -0.32 -29.74
C HIS A 342 -0.55 -0.23 -28.30
N SER A 343 0.23 0.31 -27.38
CA SER A 343 -0.19 0.48 -25.98
C SER A 343 -1.07 1.71 -25.81
N VAL A 344 -2.16 1.56 -25.06
CA VAL A 344 -3.02 2.67 -24.65
C VAL A 344 -2.47 3.49 -23.49
N LEU A 345 -1.36 3.03 -22.88
CA LEU A 345 -0.79 3.62 -21.68
C LEU A 345 0.08 4.85 -22.02
N ARG A 346 -0.10 5.91 -21.25
CA ARG A 346 0.72 7.14 -21.36
C ARG A 346 2.18 6.89 -20.99
N LEU A 347 2.44 6.00 -20.05
CA LEU A 347 3.79 5.54 -19.70
C LEU A 347 4.58 5.05 -20.91
N ASN A 348 3.92 4.43 -21.89
CA ASN A 348 4.55 3.88 -23.10
C ASN A 348 4.66 4.92 -24.23
N ARG A 349 3.76 5.88 -24.29
CA ARG A 349 3.88 7.00 -25.24
C ARG A 349 5.10 7.89 -24.98
N TYR A 350 5.67 7.81 -23.79
CA TYR A 350 6.93 8.48 -23.47
C TYR A 350 8.04 8.16 -24.48
N PHE A 351 8.02 6.97 -25.06
CA PHE A 351 9.07 6.48 -25.97
C PHE A 351 8.87 6.91 -27.43
N ASP A 352 7.71 7.47 -27.82
CA ASP A 352 7.37 7.75 -29.21
C ASP A 352 8.34 8.72 -29.89
N GLY A 353 8.83 9.72 -29.17
CA GLY A 353 9.72 10.77 -29.69
C GLY A 353 11.20 10.56 -29.41
N LEU A 354 11.61 9.36 -28.95
CA LEU A 354 13.00 9.10 -28.57
C LEU A 354 13.74 8.36 -29.68
N ASP A 355 14.95 8.83 -29.98
CA ASP A 355 15.85 8.19 -30.96
C ASP A 355 16.67 7.03 -30.38
N GLY A 356 16.73 6.94 -29.03
CA GLY A 356 17.49 5.91 -28.34
C GLY A 356 17.09 5.78 -26.89
N TRP A 357 17.55 4.73 -26.25
CA TRP A 357 17.32 4.43 -24.85
C TRP A 357 18.61 3.96 -24.19
N ASP A 358 19.24 4.86 -23.45
CA ASP A 358 20.51 4.63 -22.78
C ASP A 358 20.41 4.91 -21.27
N GLU A 359 21.53 4.81 -20.58
CA GLU A 359 21.63 4.98 -19.13
C GLU A 359 21.20 6.40 -18.68
N ALA A 360 21.50 7.42 -19.50
CA ALA A 360 21.11 8.80 -19.20
C ALA A 360 19.58 8.99 -19.37
N ALA A 361 19.00 8.45 -20.42
CA ALA A 361 17.56 8.46 -20.67
C ALA A 361 16.78 7.70 -19.55
N ILE A 362 17.33 6.56 -19.10
CA ILE A 362 16.76 5.81 -17.96
C ILE A 362 16.76 6.66 -16.69
N ALA A 363 17.88 7.30 -16.36
CA ALA A 363 18.01 8.14 -15.17
C ALA A 363 17.07 9.37 -15.24
N ASP A 364 16.98 10.04 -16.40
CA ASP A 364 16.07 11.18 -16.61
C ASP A 364 14.61 10.77 -16.44
N ARG A 365 14.20 9.66 -17.05
CA ARG A 365 12.83 9.14 -16.86
C ARG A 365 12.57 8.73 -15.42
N GLY A 366 13.56 8.10 -14.75
CA GLY A 366 13.46 7.74 -13.34
C GLY A 366 13.18 8.96 -12.46
N ARG A 367 13.88 10.07 -12.71
CA ARG A 367 13.65 11.36 -12.04
C ARG A 367 12.24 11.89 -12.28
N LYS A 368 11.79 11.94 -13.54
CA LYS A 368 10.44 12.40 -13.91
C LYS A 368 9.34 11.57 -13.25
N LEU A 369 9.49 10.25 -13.21
CA LEU A 369 8.55 9.36 -12.55
C LEU A 369 8.54 9.57 -11.02
N ALA A 370 9.71 9.76 -10.40
CA ALA A 370 9.81 10.03 -8.96
C ALA A 370 9.21 11.39 -8.58
N GLU A 371 9.46 12.44 -9.37
CA GLU A 371 8.82 13.75 -9.19
C GLU A 371 7.29 13.66 -9.31
N MET A 372 6.79 12.79 -10.21
CA MET A 372 5.37 12.50 -10.31
C MET A 372 4.86 11.75 -9.08
N MET A 373 5.63 10.79 -8.53
CA MET A 373 5.31 10.15 -7.25
C MET A 373 5.17 11.17 -6.12
N CYS A 374 6.05 12.16 -6.07
CA CYS A 374 5.99 13.23 -5.06
C CYS A 374 4.69 14.03 -5.15
N ARG A 375 4.16 14.25 -6.36
CA ARG A 375 2.86 14.91 -6.57
C ARG A 375 1.65 14.01 -6.28
N VAL A 376 1.73 12.73 -6.60
CA VAL A 376 0.65 11.76 -6.36
C VAL A 376 0.51 11.46 -4.86
N TRP A 377 1.63 11.36 -4.16
CA TRP A 377 1.70 11.10 -2.72
C TRP A 377 2.50 12.19 -2.02
N PRO A 378 1.93 13.40 -1.88
CA PRO A 378 2.66 14.52 -1.33
C PRO A 378 3.05 14.30 0.14
N ARG A 379 4.29 14.65 0.49
CA ARG A 379 4.71 14.80 1.87
C ARG A 379 4.48 16.24 2.28
N PRO A 380 3.67 16.51 3.31
CA PRO A 380 3.50 17.87 3.79
C PRO A 380 4.84 18.45 4.27
N GLU A 381 5.05 19.75 4.04
CA GLU A 381 6.15 20.45 4.66
C GLU A 381 5.98 20.50 6.19
N GLN A 382 7.08 20.40 6.92
CA GLN A 382 7.04 20.70 8.35
C GLN A 382 6.71 22.19 8.49
N ALA A 383 5.65 22.49 9.24
CA ALA A 383 5.42 23.88 9.65
C ALA A 383 6.65 24.34 10.43
N ALA A 384 7.23 25.48 9.98
CA ALA A 384 8.40 26.08 10.60
C ALA A 384 8.10 26.50 12.05
#